data_049917217d60b44235b93e440fb285e9
#
_entry.id   049917217d60b44235b93e440fb285e9
#
_cell.length_a   1.000
_cell.length_b   1.000
_cell.length_c   1.000
_cell.angle_alpha   90.00
_cell.angle_beta   90.00
_cell.angle_gamma   90.00
#
_symmetry.space_group_name_H-M   'P 1'
#
loop_
_entity.id
_entity.type
_entity.pdbx_description
1 polymer ?
#
loop_
_entity_poly.entity_id
_entity_poly.type
_entity_poly.pdbx_seq_one_letter_code
_entity_poly.pdbx_strand_id
1 'polypeptide(L)'
;VLSMTGIKKVEVKEFELPEVEKGQVLMRVIKSNICGSDVHMWEGKHIFKNHVLGHEMVGRVVKLGEGVVTDYAGREVKPGDRICPVYYLTCQKCKACLDGNFNVCTHGSDYQGQHADIYPHFTGAFATHYMIQANQYFYKVPDNIPDDVVAGANCGISQMYYAIDQIKMSANDIVVVQGAGGLGLFSSAISHSKGARVIVIDSVASRLE
;
A
#
# COMPACT_ATOMS: atom_id res chain seq x y z
N VAL A 1 -16.85 -6.63 -0.72
CA VAL A 1 -15.76 -6.09 -1.55
C VAL A 1 -16.32 -5.28 -2.72
N LEU A 2 -15.62 -4.26 -3.17
CA LEU A 2 -15.91 -3.54 -4.40
C LEU A 2 -15.14 -4.18 -5.56
N SER A 3 -15.82 -4.95 -6.38
CA SER A 3 -15.24 -5.66 -7.52
C SER A 3 -15.39 -4.86 -8.79
N MET A 4 -14.32 -4.72 -9.55
CA MET A 4 -14.36 -4.24 -10.92
C MET A 4 -14.85 -5.39 -11.83
N THR A 5 -16.02 -5.20 -12.48
CA THR A 5 -16.65 -6.21 -13.35
C THR A 5 -16.50 -5.90 -14.84
N GLY A 6 -15.88 -4.77 -15.16
CA GLY A 6 -15.60 -4.32 -16.51
C GLY A 6 -15.05 -2.89 -16.53
N ILE A 7 -14.70 -2.40 -17.71
CA ILE A 7 -14.21 -1.02 -17.87
C ILE A 7 -15.30 -0.05 -17.40
N LYS A 8 -14.94 0.78 -16.42
CA LYS A 8 -15.83 1.76 -15.75
C LYS A 8 -17.06 1.15 -15.09
N LYS A 9 -16.97 -0.14 -14.73
CA LYS A 9 -18.04 -0.85 -14.02
C LYS A 9 -17.52 -1.48 -12.76
N VAL A 10 -18.25 -1.28 -11.67
CA VAL A 10 -17.98 -1.87 -10.35
C VAL A 10 -19.26 -2.40 -9.76
N GLU A 11 -19.15 -3.44 -8.95
CA GLU A 11 -20.23 -4.06 -8.20
C GLU A 11 -19.79 -4.33 -6.77
N VAL A 12 -20.68 -4.14 -5.82
CA VAL A 12 -20.46 -4.61 -4.45
C VAL A 12 -20.83 -6.08 -4.41
N LYS A 13 -19.86 -6.91 -4.00
CA LYS A 13 -20.06 -8.35 -3.78
C LYS A 13 -19.89 -8.70 -2.32
N GLU A 14 -20.70 -9.62 -1.83
CA GLU A 14 -20.65 -10.13 -0.47
C GLU A 14 -20.14 -11.56 -0.46
N PHE A 15 -19.22 -11.84 0.46
CA PHE A 15 -18.63 -13.15 0.67
C PHE A 15 -18.50 -13.43 2.16
N GLU A 16 -18.55 -14.69 2.54
CA GLU A 16 -18.16 -15.13 3.88
C GLU A 16 -16.70 -14.76 4.16
N LEU A 17 -16.40 -14.41 5.41
CA LEU A 17 -15.02 -14.15 5.78
C LEU A 17 -14.19 -15.43 5.65
N PRO A 18 -13.01 -15.35 5.03
CA PRO A 18 -12.19 -16.52 4.81
C PRO A 18 -11.57 -17.04 6.11
N GLU A 19 -11.30 -18.34 6.16
CA GLU A 19 -10.46 -18.90 7.20
C GLU A 19 -9.04 -18.35 7.12
N VAL A 20 -8.43 -18.15 8.28
CA VAL A 20 -7.06 -17.58 8.38
C VAL A 20 -6.09 -18.74 8.57
N GLU A 21 -5.29 -18.98 7.55
CA GLU A 21 -4.30 -20.05 7.52
C GLU A 21 -2.99 -19.65 8.21
N LYS A 22 -2.06 -20.58 8.32
CA LYS A 22 -0.73 -20.36 8.89
C LYS A 22 -0.01 -19.20 8.18
N GLY A 23 0.50 -18.26 8.97
CA GLY A 23 1.23 -17.08 8.48
C GLY A 23 0.35 -15.96 7.91
N GLN A 24 -0.95 -16.16 7.75
CA GLN A 24 -1.88 -15.14 7.24
C GLN A 24 -2.40 -14.23 8.35
N VAL A 25 -2.93 -13.07 7.96
CA VAL A 25 -3.61 -12.14 8.88
C VAL A 25 -4.88 -11.61 8.23
N LEU A 26 -6.01 -11.77 8.90
CA LEU A 26 -7.24 -11.09 8.53
C LEU A 26 -7.29 -9.73 9.24
N MET A 27 -7.39 -8.66 8.48
CA MET A 27 -7.61 -7.33 9.04
C MET A 27 -8.94 -6.75 8.57
N ARG A 28 -9.59 -5.97 9.43
CA ARG A 28 -10.70 -5.10 9.08
C ARG A 28 -10.15 -3.77 8.58
N VAL A 29 -10.49 -3.38 7.36
CA VAL A 29 -10.09 -2.08 6.80
C VAL A 29 -10.78 -0.96 7.59
N ILE A 30 -10.00 0.01 8.07
CA ILE A 30 -10.51 1.22 8.74
C ILE A 30 -10.63 2.34 7.73
N LYS A 31 -9.60 2.53 6.93
CA LYS A 31 -9.51 3.56 5.91
C LYS A 31 -8.77 3.06 4.69
N SER A 32 -9.22 3.49 3.54
CA SER A 32 -8.60 3.26 2.24
C SER A 32 -8.60 4.56 1.45
N ASN A 33 -7.52 4.85 0.74
CA ASN A 33 -7.42 5.97 -0.18
C ASN A 33 -7.67 5.50 -1.62
N ILE A 34 -8.02 6.43 -2.49
CA ILE A 34 -8.12 6.20 -3.94
C ILE A 34 -6.82 6.70 -4.57
N CYS A 35 -6.03 5.80 -5.11
CA CYS A 35 -4.84 6.13 -5.88
C CYS A 35 -5.20 6.43 -7.35
N GLY A 36 -4.37 7.22 -8.03
CA GLY A 36 -4.51 7.42 -9.49
C GLY A 36 -4.45 6.12 -10.29
N SER A 37 -3.72 5.12 -9.81
CA SER A 37 -3.68 3.79 -10.44
C SER A 37 -5.00 3.03 -10.36
N ASP A 38 -5.78 3.21 -9.27
CA ASP A 38 -7.13 2.61 -9.18
C ASP A 38 -8.07 3.20 -10.24
N VAL A 39 -7.96 4.51 -10.50
CA VAL A 39 -8.70 5.19 -11.57
C VAL A 39 -8.27 4.65 -12.93
N HIS A 40 -6.97 4.49 -13.18
CA HIS A 40 -6.46 3.91 -14.43
C HIS A 40 -6.92 2.46 -14.62
N MET A 41 -6.95 1.65 -13.56
CA MET A 41 -7.50 0.30 -13.61
C MET A 41 -8.98 0.31 -13.97
N TRP A 42 -9.78 1.14 -13.29
CA TRP A 42 -11.20 1.30 -13.56
C TRP A 42 -11.49 1.77 -14.98
N GLU A 43 -10.67 2.65 -15.54
CA GLU A 43 -10.75 3.09 -16.93
C GLU A 43 -10.26 2.04 -17.96
N GLY A 44 -9.76 0.90 -17.51
CA GLY A 44 -9.26 -0.17 -18.38
C GLY A 44 -7.87 0.09 -18.96
N LYS A 45 -7.13 1.06 -18.46
CA LYS A 45 -5.76 1.40 -18.88
C LYS A 45 -4.69 0.52 -18.23
N HIS A 46 -5.07 -0.47 -17.45
CA HIS A 46 -4.20 -1.39 -16.73
C HIS A 46 -4.42 -2.82 -17.18
N ILE A 47 -3.41 -3.68 -16.95
CA ILE A 47 -3.49 -5.12 -17.28
C ILE A 47 -4.50 -5.88 -16.43
N PHE A 48 -4.69 -5.46 -15.17
CA PHE A 48 -5.64 -6.10 -14.25
C PHE A 48 -7.07 -5.71 -14.59
N LYS A 49 -7.93 -6.72 -14.66
CA LYS A 49 -9.36 -6.57 -14.94
C LYS A 49 -10.16 -7.54 -14.06
N ASN A 50 -11.38 -7.17 -13.71
CA ASN A 50 -12.28 -8.01 -12.89
C ASN A 50 -11.70 -8.40 -11.53
N HIS A 51 -11.11 -7.47 -10.81
CA HIS A 51 -10.49 -7.68 -9.49
C HIS A 51 -11.09 -6.73 -8.44
N VAL A 52 -10.75 -6.97 -7.17
CA VAL A 52 -11.09 -6.05 -6.08
C VAL A 52 -10.16 -4.85 -6.15
N LEU A 53 -10.73 -3.65 -6.28
CA LEU A 53 -9.98 -2.40 -6.37
C LEU A 53 -9.41 -1.98 -5.01
N GLY A 54 -8.46 -1.04 -5.07
CA GLY A 54 -7.84 -0.44 -3.91
C GLY A 54 -6.61 -1.19 -3.41
N HIS A 55 -5.59 -0.44 -3.01
CA HIS A 55 -4.34 -0.99 -2.50
C HIS A 55 -3.73 -0.12 -1.39
N GLU A 56 -4.21 1.09 -1.19
CA GLU A 56 -3.81 1.98 -0.10
C GLU A 56 -4.74 1.80 1.09
N MET A 57 -4.21 1.37 2.24
CA MET A 57 -5.07 1.02 3.37
C MET A 57 -4.37 1.04 4.72
N VAL A 58 -5.17 1.25 5.74
CA VAL A 58 -4.86 0.93 7.13
C VAL A 58 -6.03 0.14 7.73
N GLY A 59 -5.74 -0.81 8.59
CA GLY A 59 -6.77 -1.63 9.22
C GLY A 59 -6.41 -2.09 10.63
N ARG A 60 -7.34 -2.82 11.24
CA ARG A 60 -7.12 -3.48 12.53
C ARG A 60 -7.08 -4.98 12.36
N VAL A 61 -6.14 -5.61 13.04
CA VAL A 61 -6.05 -7.07 13.11
C VAL A 61 -7.35 -7.64 13.70
N VAL A 62 -7.98 -8.55 12.95
CA VAL A 62 -9.15 -9.33 13.40
C VAL A 62 -8.67 -10.68 13.92
N LYS A 63 -7.87 -11.40 13.12
CA LYS A 63 -7.36 -12.74 13.45
C LYS A 63 -5.95 -12.90 12.89
N LEU A 64 -5.08 -13.48 13.69
CA LEU A 64 -3.73 -13.88 13.31
C LEU A 64 -3.71 -15.37 13.04
N GLY A 65 -3.07 -15.78 11.96
CA GLY A 65 -2.80 -17.17 11.65
C GLY A 65 -1.68 -17.74 12.53
N GLU A 66 -1.60 -19.05 12.59
CA GLU A 66 -0.55 -19.77 13.32
C GLU A 66 0.85 -19.23 12.93
N GLY A 67 1.68 -18.94 13.93
CA GLY A 67 3.05 -18.48 13.75
C GLY A 67 3.21 -16.97 13.55
N VAL A 68 2.13 -16.20 13.41
CA VAL A 68 2.22 -14.73 13.34
C VAL A 68 2.21 -14.16 14.75
N VAL A 69 3.36 -13.69 15.20
CA VAL A 69 3.56 -13.09 16.53
C VAL A 69 4.10 -11.66 16.47
N THR A 70 4.74 -11.29 15.34
CA THR A 70 5.31 -9.95 15.13
C THR A 70 4.98 -9.43 13.74
N ASP A 71 5.11 -8.11 13.57
CA ASP A 71 5.18 -7.50 12.24
C ASP A 71 6.58 -7.73 11.60
N TYR A 72 6.77 -7.24 10.39
CA TYR A 72 8.06 -7.38 9.69
C TYR A 72 9.22 -6.65 10.37
N ALA A 73 8.94 -5.63 11.20
CA ALA A 73 9.94 -4.93 12.00
C ALA A 73 10.24 -5.60 13.35
N GLY A 74 9.67 -6.79 13.64
CA GLY A 74 9.86 -7.53 14.87
C GLY A 74 9.03 -7.03 16.06
N ARG A 75 8.05 -6.14 15.85
CA ARG A 75 7.18 -5.64 16.91
C ARG A 75 6.01 -6.60 17.12
N GLU A 76 5.75 -6.95 18.39
CA GLU A 76 4.63 -7.81 18.76
C GLU A 76 3.28 -7.27 18.21
N VAL A 77 2.46 -8.17 17.67
CA VAL A 77 1.12 -7.87 17.15
C VAL A 77 0.07 -8.78 17.77
N LYS A 78 -1.11 -8.19 17.99
CA LYS A 78 -2.27 -8.89 18.55
C LYS A 78 -3.57 -8.40 17.89
N PRO A 79 -4.67 -9.15 18.00
CA PRO A 79 -5.98 -8.67 17.57
C PRO A 79 -6.30 -7.29 18.14
N GLY A 80 -6.84 -6.41 17.31
CA GLY A 80 -7.13 -5.02 17.62
C GLY A 80 -6.01 -4.03 17.28
N ASP A 81 -4.76 -4.46 17.11
CA ASP A 81 -3.66 -3.58 16.72
C ASP A 81 -3.91 -2.97 15.32
N ARG A 82 -3.52 -1.71 15.15
CA ARG A 82 -3.54 -1.05 13.84
C ARG A 82 -2.34 -1.48 13.03
N ILE A 83 -2.58 -1.87 11.79
CA ILE A 83 -1.53 -2.33 10.86
C ILE A 83 -1.73 -1.73 9.47
N CYS A 84 -0.61 -1.57 8.76
CA CYS A 84 -0.55 -1.16 7.36
C CYS A 84 0.23 -2.22 6.59
N PRO A 85 -0.39 -2.99 5.67
CA PRO A 85 0.30 -3.95 4.84
C PRO A 85 0.92 -3.29 3.62
N VAL A 86 2.00 -3.86 3.10
CA VAL A 86 2.41 -3.59 1.72
C VAL A 86 1.41 -4.27 0.78
N TYR A 87 1.10 -3.65 -0.36
CA TYR A 87 0.08 -4.18 -1.27
C TYR A 87 0.62 -5.23 -2.26
N TYR A 88 1.91 -5.42 -2.33
CA TYR A 88 2.53 -6.42 -3.21
C TYR A 88 3.05 -7.61 -2.41
N LEU A 89 3.08 -8.77 -3.08
CA LEU A 89 3.65 -9.99 -2.54
C LEU A 89 5.11 -10.16 -2.97
N THR A 90 5.86 -10.83 -2.14
CA THR A 90 7.27 -11.15 -2.41
C THR A 90 7.49 -12.65 -2.29
N CYS A 91 8.29 -13.23 -3.18
CA CYS A 91 8.64 -14.64 -3.09
C CYS A 91 9.73 -14.93 -2.06
N GLN A 92 10.40 -13.90 -1.54
CA GLN A 92 11.48 -13.94 -0.53
C GLN A 92 12.73 -14.76 -0.92
N LYS A 93 12.80 -15.28 -2.14
CA LYS A 93 13.86 -16.20 -2.61
C LYS A 93 14.49 -15.85 -3.95
N CYS A 94 13.91 -14.96 -4.75
CA CYS A 94 14.56 -14.50 -5.98
C CYS A 94 15.69 -13.51 -5.66
N LYS A 95 16.58 -13.28 -6.62
CA LYS A 95 17.71 -12.36 -6.42
C LYS A 95 17.28 -10.98 -5.94
N ALA A 96 16.22 -10.41 -6.52
CA ALA A 96 15.71 -9.11 -6.10
C ALA A 96 15.30 -9.10 -4.61
N CYS A 97 14.59 -10.14 -4.15
CA CYS A 97 14.20 -10.24 -2.74
C CYS A 97 15.41 -10.42 -1.81
N LEU A 98 16.39 -11.25 -2.20
CA LEU A 98 17.62 -11.47 -1.42
C LEU A 98 18.47 -10.21 -1.31
N ASP A 99 18.42 -9.34 -2.33
CA ASP A 99 19.09 -8.03 -2.34
C ASP A 99 18.27 -6.93 -1.63
N GLY A 100 17.09 -7.25 -1.08
CA GLY A 100 16.17 -6.27 -0.43
C GLY A 100 15.33 -5.43 -1.39
N ASN A 101 15.39 -5.68 -2.68
CA ASN A 101 14.63 -4.97 -3.73
C ASN A 101 13.26 -5.63 -3.95
N PHE A 102 12.43 -5.65 -2.92
CA PHE A 102 11.15 -6.37 -2.90
C PHE A 102 10.15 -5.89 -3.96
N ASN A 103 10.20 -4.61 -4.31
CA ASN A 103 9.34 -3.96 -5.29
C ASN A 103 9.52 -4.47 -6.73
N VAL A 104 10.63 -5.14 -7.02
CA VAL A 104 10.92 -5.76 -8.33
C VAL A 104 11.00 -7.29 -8.24
N CYS A 105 10.29 -7.88 -7.29
CA CYS A 105 10.17 -9.32 -7.17
C CYS A 105 9.54 -9.92 -8.45
N THR A 106 10.23 -10.87 -9.08
CA THR A 106 9.79 -11.49 -10.33
C THR A 106 8.58 -12.43 -10.20
N HIS A 107 8.18 -12.77 -8.96
CA HIS A 107 7.07 -13.65 -8.62
C HIS A 107 6.01 -12.98 -7.74
N GLY A 108 6.06 -11.65 -7.61
CA GLY A 108 5.20 -10.93 -6.66
C GLY A 108 3.79 -10.62 -7.18
N SER A 109 3.55 -10.78 -8.48
CA SER A 109 2.30 -10.34 -9.13
C SER A 109 1.16 -11.36 -9.07
N ASP A 110 1.43 -12.60 -8.63
CA ASP A 110 0.47 -13.71 -8.79
C ASP A 110 -0.79 -13.57 -7.93
N TYR A 111 -0.75 -12.71 -6.90
CA TYR A 111 -1.90 -12.47 -6.00
C TYR A 111 -2.67 -11.19 -6.35
N GLN A 112 -1.98 -10.18 -6.83
CA GLN A 112 -2.62 -8.94 -7.24
C GLN A 112 -3.38 -9.14 -8.55
N GLY A 113 -4.60 -8.65 -8.60
CA GLY A 113 -5.43 -8.75 -9.80
C GLY A 113 -6.21 -10.06 -9.90
N GLN A 114 -6.28 -10.87 -8.85
CA GLN A 114 -7.18 -12.01 -8.80
C GLN A 114 -8.65 -11.55 -8.91
N HIS A 115 -9.44 -12.34 -9.64
CA HIS A 115 -10.87 -12.10 -9.75
C HIS A 115 -11.53 -12.17 -8.36
N ALA A 116 -12.47 -11.25 -8.08
CA ALA A 116 -13.13 -11.19 -6.77
C ALA A 116 -13.84 -12.48 -6.35
N ASP A 117 -14.27 -13.32 -7.32
CA ASP A 117 -14.92 -14.59 -7.06
C ASP A 117 -13.94 -15.74 -6.71
N ILE A 118 -12.62 -15.46 -6.77
CA ILE A 118 -11.59 -16.42 -6.36
C ILE A 118 -11.28 -16.23 -4.87
N TYR A 119 -11.33 -17.34 -4.11
CA TYR A 119 -10.94 -17.34 -2.70
C TYR A 119 -9.49 -16.81 -2.54
N PRO A 120 -9.19 -15.97 -1.55
CA PRO A 120 -10.02 -15.60 -0.39
C PRO A 120 -10.91 -14.35 -0.59
N HIS A 121 -11.18 -13.86 -1.79
CA HIS A 121 -12.06 -12.75 -2.16
C HIS A 121 -11.59 -11.36 -1.70
N PHE A 122 -11.01 -11.26 -0.50
CA PHE A 122 -10.62 -10.00 0.17
C PHE A 122 -9.19 -9.61 -0.20
N THR A 123 -8.94 -9.35 -1.50
CA THR A 123 -7.60 -9.12 -2.08
C THR A 123 -7.33 -7.65 -2.45
N GLY A 124 -8.26 -6.74 -2.19
CA GLY A 124 -8.14 -5.30 -2.42
C GLY A 124 -8.65 -4.48 -1.25
N ALA A 125 -8.23 -3.22 -1.19
CA ALA A 125 -8.52 -2.32 -0.07
C ALA A 125 -9.94 -1.75 -0.08
N PHE A 126 -10.64 -1.75 -1.23
CA PHE A 126 -12.04 -1.32 -1.27
C PHE A 126 -12.96 -2.46 -0.84
N ALA A 127 -12.76 -2.88 0.40
CA ALA A 127 -13.48 -3.96 1.05
C ALA A 127 -13.61 -3.68 2.55
N THR A 128 -14.50 -4.39 3.22
CA THR A 128 -14.61 -4.33 4.69
C THR A 128 -13.42 -4.98 5.38
N HIS A 129 -12.83 -5.99 4.74
CA HIS A 129 -11.68 -6.74 5.24
C HIS A 129 -10.62 -6.91 4.15
N TYR A 130 -9.41 -7.26 4.57
CA TYR A 130 -8.31 -7.59 3.68
C TYR A 130 -7.55 -8.79 4.24
N MET A 131 -7.25 -9.78 3.38
CA MET A 131 -6.47 -10.95 3.75
C MET A 131 -5.00 -10.74 3.41
N ILE A 132 -4.18 -10.53 4.43
CA ILE A 132 -2.72 -10.46 4.31
C ILE A 132 -2.18 -11.88 4.17
N GLN A 133 -1.41 -12.13 3.13
CA GLN A 133 -0.82 -13.45 2.86
C GLN A 133 0.44 -13.71 3.69
N ALA A 134 0.81 -14.96 3.86
CA ALA A 134 1.96 -15.38 4.68
C ALA A 134 3.31 -14.78 4.23
N ASN A 135 3.44 -14.41 2.96
CA ASN A 135 4.63 -13.77 2.40
C ASN A 135 4.45 -12.26 2.12
N GLN A 136 3.42 -11.66 2.67
CA GLN A 136 3.11 -10.25 2.54
C GLN A 136 3.51 -9.50 3.80
N TYR A 137 4.34 -8.49 3.66
CA TYR A 137 4.79 -7.70 4.79
C TYR A 137 3.72 -6.75 5.28
N PHE A 138 3.67 -6.55 6.58
CA PHE A 138 2.85 -5.53 7.22
C PHE A 138 3.59 -4.93 8.41
N TYR A 139 3.16 -3.75 8.82
CA TYR A 139 3.77 -3.01 9.91
C TYR A 139 2.73 -2.51 10.90
N LYS A 140 3.03 -2.64 12.19
CA LYS A 140 2.23 -2.04 13.25
C LYS A 140 2.33 -0.52 13.19
N VAL A 141 1.19 0.13 13.23
CA VAL A 141 1.08 1.59 13.15
C VAL A 141 1.19 2.19 14.54
N PRO A 142 2.08 3.16 14.79
CA PRO A 142 2.12 3.91 16.04
C PRO A 142 0.81 4.66 16.32
N ASP A 143 0.38 4.70 17.58
CA ASP A 143 -0.92 5.27 17.96
C ASP A 143 -1.05 6.77 17.68
N ASN A 144 0.05 7.49 17.67
CA ASN A 144 0.11 8.93 17.41
C ASN A 144 0.03 9.32 15.94
N ILE A 145 -0.02 8.36 14.99
CA ILE A 145 -0.13 8.66 13.56
C ILE A 145 -1.60 8.49 13.14
N PRO A 146 -2.24 9.54 12.58
CA PRO A 146 -3.63 9.47 12.10
C PRO A 146 -3.81 8.47 10.96
N ASP A 147 -4.98 7.82 10.88
CA ASP A 147 -5.31 6.87 9.82
C ASP A 147 -5.27 7.50 8.42
N ASP A 148 -5.60 8.79 8.31
CA ASP A 148 -5.56 9.56 7.06
C ASP A 148 -4.15 9.65 6.46
N VAL A 149 -3.14 9.71 7.32
CA VAL A 149 -1.74 9.72 6.91
C VAL A 149 -1.27 8.31 6.56
N VAL A 150 -1.64 7.33 7.39
CA VAL A 150 -1.16 5.95 7.23
C VAL A 150 -1.75 5.28 5.99
N ALA A 151 -3.00 5.58 5.64
CA ALA A 151 -3.68 4.91 4.52
C ALA A 151 -2.92 5.06 3.18
N GLY A 152 -2.17 6.15 2.98
CA GLY A 152 -1.30 6.34 1.81
C GLY A 152 0.16 5.89 2.00
N ALA A 153 0.53 5.42 3.19
CA ALA A 153 1.93 5.14 3.53
C ALA A 153 2.53 3.98 2.72
N ASN A 154 1.73 2.98 2.40
CA ASN A 154 2.16 1.80 1.65
C ASN A 154 2.27 2.02 0.12
N CYS A 155 1.91 3.19 -0.39
CA CYS A 155 2.01 3.55 -1.81
C CYS A 155 2.80 4.85 -2.00
N GLY A 156 2.12 5.99 -2.09
CA GLY A 156 2.75 7.26 -2.49
C GLY A 156 3.88 7.70 -1.55
N ILE A 157 3.70 7.58 -0.24
CA ILE A 157 4.72 8.00 0.73
C ILE A 157 5.96 7.09 0.62
N SER A 158 5.77 5.76 0.61
CA SER A 158 6.88 4.80 0.52
C SER A 158 7.64 4.91 -0.80
N GLN A 159 6.95 5.16 -1.91
CA GLN A 159 7.58 5.38 -3.22
C GLN A 159 8.48 6.62 -3.20
N MET A 160 7.98 7.71 -2.66
CA MET A 160 8.77 8.96 -2.60
C MET A 160 9.91 8.85 -1.59
N TYR A 161 9.70 8.18 -0.46
CA TYR A 161 10.78 7.91 0.48
C TYR A 161 11.90 7.11 -0.18
N TYR A 162 11.56 6.03 -0.88
CA TYR A 162 12.52 5.22 -1.62
C TYR A 162 13.24 6.02 -2.70
N ALA A 163 12.53 6.82 -3.49
CA ALA A 163 13.14 7.65 -4.53
C ALA A 163 14.15 8.65 -3.94
N ILE A 164 13.80 9.33 -2.86
CA ILE A 164 14.68 10.29 -2.17
C ILE A 164 15.89 9.57 -1.54
N ASP A 165 15.70 8.36 -1.05
CA ASP A 165 16.79 7.56 -0.51
C ASP A 165 17.79 7.11 -1.58
N GLN A 166 17.30 6.74 -2.77
CA GLN A 166 18.16 6.32 -3.91
C GLN A 166 19.06 7.45 -4.44
N ILE A 167 18.65 8.70 -4.41
CA ILE A 167 19.48 9.83 -4.85
C ILE A 167 20.55 10.21 -3.82
N LYS A 168 20.60 9.53 -2.67
CA LYS A 168 21.58 9.77 -1.59
C LYS A 168 21.69 11.24 -1.18
N MET A 169 20.55 11.92 -1.11
CA MET A 169 20.44 13.31 -0.76
C MET A 169 21.05 13.59 0.63
N SER A 170 21.78 14.67 0.74
CA SER A 170 22.41 15.15 1.98
C SER A 170 21.64 16.30 2.59
N ALA A 171 21.85 16.55 3.89
CA ALA A 171 21.41 17.79 4.53
C ALA A 171 22.10 18.99 3.84
N ASN A 172 21.38 20.09 3.66
CA ASN A 172 21.78 21.29 2.94
C ASN A 172 21.77 21.22 1.40
N ASP A 173 21.41 20.07 0.81
CA ASP A 173 21.17 20.04 -0.63
C ASP A 173 19.96 20.90 -1.01
N ILE A 174 19.95 21.37 -2.26
CA ILE A 174 18.79 22.04 -2.85
C ILE A 174 18.04 21.01 -3.72
N VAL A 175 16.83 20.70 -3.34
CA VAL A 175 15.96 19.76 -4.06
C VAL A 175 14.89 20.54 -4.80
N VAL A 176 14.83 20.37 -6.11
CA VAL A 176 13.76 20.94 -6.94
C VAL A 176 12.72 19.85 -7.22
N VAL A 177 11.50 20.08 -6.79
CA VAL A 177 10.35 19.18 -7.04
C VAL A 177 9.47 19.79 -8.12
N GLN A 178 9.38 19.13 -9.25
CA GLN A 178 8.48 19.53 -10.33
C GLN A 178 7.13 18.81 -10.19
N GLY A 179 6.10 19.57 -9.92
CA GLY A 179 4.74 19.09 -9.63
C GLY A 179 4.40 19.10 -8.15
N ALA A 180 3.42 19.90 -7.74
CA ALA A 180 2.91 20.01 -6.37
C ALA A 180 1.63 19.17 -6.14
N GLY A 181 1.47 18.04 -6.85
CA GLY A 181 0.46 17.04 -6.58
C GLY A 181 0.83 16.17 -5.37
N GLY A 182 0.05 15.13 -5.06
CA GLY A 182 0.26 14.29 -3.89
C GLY A 182 1.69 13.75 -3.75
N LEU A 183 2.27 13.19 -4.81
CA LEU A 183 3.65 12.69 -4.79
C LEU A 183 4.67 13.82 -4.60
N GLY A 184 4.45 15.00 -5.22
CA GLY A 184 5.30 16.16 -5.04
C GLY A 184 5.29 16.67 -3.60
N LEU A 185 4.13 16.70 -2.96
CA LEU A 185 4.00 17.07 -1.54
C LEU A 185 4.74 16.08 -0.63
N PHE A 186 4.61 14.76 -0.89
CA PHE A 186 5.38 13.75 -0.14
C PHE A 186 6.88 13.90 -0.35
N SER A 187 7.33 14.11 -1.61
CA SER A 187 8.75 14.35 -1.90
C SER A 187 9.27 15.57 -1.17
N SER A 188 8.50 16.66 -1.16
CA SER A 188 8.86 17.91 -0.50
C SER A 188 8.99 17.72 1.01
N ALA A 189 8.01 17.08 1.64
CA ALA A 189 8.02 16.82 3.07
C ALA A 189 9.19 15.92 3.49
N ILE A 190 9.44 14.83 2.74
CA ILE A 190 10.52 13.88 3.01
C ILE A 190 11.88 14.57 2.81
N SER A 191 12.08 15.33 1.73
CA SER A 191 13.33 16.05 1.47
C SER A 191 13.60 17.09 2.55
N HIS A 192 12.58 17.84 2.95
CA HIS A 192 12.70 18.81 4.03
C HIS A 192 13.05 18.14 5.37
N SER A 193 12.41 17.02 5.70
CA SER A 193 12.70 16.27 6.94
C SER A 193 14.13 15.73 6.99
N LYS A 194 14.76 15.50 5.85
CA LYS A 194 16.17 15.11 5.72
C LYS A 194 17.15 16.31 5.70
N GLY A 195 16.66 17.54 5.88
CA GLY A 195 17.45 18.75 6.00
C GLY A 195 17.75 19.48 4.68
N ALA A 196 17.09 19.10 3.58
CA ALA A 196 17.25 19.81 2.30
C ALA A 196 16.45 21.11 2.26
N ARG A 197 16.93 22.05 1.47
CA ARG A 197 16.15 23.19 1.01
C ARG A 197 15.31 22.77 -0.19
N VAL A 198 13.99 22.87 -0.08
CA VAL A 198 13.07 22.41 -1.14
C VAL A 198 12.52 23.60 -1.92
N ILE A 199 12.56 23.49 -3.25
CA ILE A 199 11.92 24.41 -4.20
C ILE A 199 10.87 23.60 -4.96
N VAL A 200 9.61 24.03 -4.93
CA VAL A 200 8.50 23.37 -5.63
C VAL A 200 8.07 24.20 -6.83
N ILE A 201 7.87 23.57 -7.97
CA ILE A 201 7.42 24.19 -9.20
C ILE A 201 6.15 23.47 -9.68
N ASP A 202 5.08 24.21 -9.94
CA ASP A 202 3.85 23.69 -10.58
C ASP A 202 3.27 24.71 -11.54
N SER A 203 2.54 24.27 -12.54
CA SER A 203 1.79 25.12 -13.46
C SER A 203 0.44 25.58 -12.92
N VAL A 204 -0.05 24.95 -11.86
CA VAL A 204 -1.33 25.24 -11.19
C VAL A 204 -1.04 26.07 -9.94
N ALA A 205 -1.33 27.38 -10.01
CA ALA A 205 -1.03 28.32 -8.93
C ALA A 205 -1.59 27.91 -7.57
N SER A 206 -2.84 27.42 -7.52
CA SER A 206 -3.51 26.98 -6.29
C SER A 206 -2.85 25.76 -5.60
N ARG A 207 -1.86 25.13 -6.21
CA ARG A 207 -1.07 24.06 -5.57
C ARG A 207 0.20 24.59 -4.90
N LEU A 208 0.53 25.85 -5.13
CA LEU A 208 1.73 26.48 -4.59
C LEU A 208 1.40 27.40 -3.39
N GLU A 209 0.13 27.56 -3.07
CA GLU A 209 -0.40 28.27 -1.89
C GLU A 209 -0.48 27.33 -0.68
#